data_cc815718280975dad46065737b064deb
#
_entry.id   cc815718280975dad46065737b064deb
#
_cell.length_a   1.000
_cell.length_b   1.000
_cell.length_c   1.000
_cell.angle_alpha   90.00
_cell.angle_beta   90.00
_cell.angle_gamma   90.00
#
_symmetry.space_group_name_H-M   'P 1'
#
loop_
_entity.id
_entity.type
_entity.pdbx_description
1 polymer ?
#
loop_
_entity_poly.entity_id
_entity_poly.type
_entity_poly.pdbx_seq_one_letter_code
_entity_poly.pdbx_strand_id
1 'polypeptide(L)'
;VTENAAVTATQQPAGPAAPAGAPILETRGVTIRYGDKPAIRDVSLRIPERMITAIIGPSGCGKSTLLRQFNRMNDFIPDATMDGKILYRGVDLYDRDVDPVEVRRRIGMVFQKPNPFPKTIFKNVAWGPVINGFRGDLNALVESSLHKAALWDEVKDRLHESALSLSGGQQQRLCIARALALQPEILLMDEPASALDPISTARIEDLCFELKERYTIVIVTHNMQQAARISDLTAFLDTGKLVEFGETNQVFTRPQHKRTEDYVSGRFG
;
A
#
# COMPACT_ATOMS: atom_id res chain seq x y z
N VAL A 1 54.72 -16.84 -4.40
CA VAL A 1 54.09 -15.56 -4.76
C VAL A 1 52.62 -15.84 -4.95
N THR A 2 51.83 -15.62 -3.91
CA THR A 2 50.39 -15.79 -3.91
C THR A 2 49.78 -14.39 -3.83
N GLU A 3 49.14 -13.98 -4.92
CA GLU A 3 48.41 -12.73 -5.03
C GLU A 3 47.01 -12.88 -4.41
N ASN A 4 46.80 -12.13 -3.35
CA ASN A 4 45.49 -12.02 -2.66
C ASN A 4 44.63 -11.03 -3.43
N ALA A 5 43.61 -11.50 -4.17
CA ALA A 5 42.61 -10.65 -4.77
C ALA A 5 41.59 -10.26 -3.69
N ALA A 6 41.70 -9.05 -3.18
CA ALA A 6 40.71 -8.42 -2.31
C ALA A 6 39.45 -8.10 -3.13
N VAL A 7 38.36 -8.78 -2.81
CA VAL A 7 37.02 -8.45 -3.33
C VAL A 7 36.56 -7.17 -2.64
N THR A 8 36.61 -6.07 -3.37
CA THR A 8 36.07 -4.77 -2.94
C THR A 8 34.57 -4.85 -2.88
N ALA A 9 34.02 -4.87 -1.69
CA ALA A 9 32.57 -4.70 -1.46
C ALA A 9 32.18 -3.29 -1.94
N THR A 10 31.45 -3.20 -3.03
CA THR A 10 30.85 -1.98 -3.53
C THR A 10 29.81 -1.53 -2.50
N GLN A 11 30.13 -0.51 -1.70
CA GLN A 11 29.16 0.19 -0.86
C GLN A 11 28.10 0.82 -1.77
N GLN A 12 26.85 0.39 -1.63
CA GLN A 12 25.69 1.08 -2.22
C GLN A 12 25.68 2.52 -1.67
N PRO A 13 25.44 3.55 -2.50
CA PRO A 13 25.28 4.91 -2.01
C PRO A 13 24.05 4.95 -1.09
N ALA A 14 24.24 5.47 0.11
CA ALA A 14 23.17 5.76 1.05
C ALA A 14 22.17 6.69 0.36
N GLY A 15 20.95 6.22 0.14
CA GLY A 15 19.86 7.04 -0.36
C GLY A 15 19.59 8.21 0.58
N PRO A 16 18.94 9.29 0.11
CA PRO A 16 18.68 10.48 0.90
C PRO A 16 17.96 10.10 2.21
N ALA A 17 18.36 10.77 3.29
CA ALA A 17 17.90 10.50 4.64
C ALA A 17 16.38 10.54 4.70
N ALA A 18 15.75 9.40 5.04
CA ALA A 18 14.34 9.36 5.41
C ALA A 18 14.08 10.33 6.56
N PRO A 19 12.88 10.96 6.64
CA PRO A 19 12.54 11.88 7.71
C PRO A 19 12.83 11.27 9.08
N ALA A 20 13.33 12.10 10.00
CA ALA A 20 13.79 11.71 11.33
C ALA A 20 12.65 11.08 12.15
N GLY A 21 12.69 9.77 12.33
CA GLY A 21 11.75 8.98 13.13
C GLY A 21 11.91 7.48 12.88
N ALA A 22 11.53 6.64 13.83
CA ALA A 22 11.49 5.21 13.61
C ALA A 22 10.39 4.90 12.57
N PRO A 23 10.68 4.12 11.51
CA PRO A 23 9.66 3.78 10.51
C PRO A 23 8.61 2.86 11.13
N ILE A 24 7.34 3.04 10.72
CA ILE A 24 6.28 2.11 11.11
C ILE A 24 6.42 0.78 10.37
N LEU A 25 6.91 0.84 9.11
CA LEU A 25 7.15 -0.33 8.27
C LEU A 25 8.53 -0.19 7.60
N GLU A 26 9.32 -1.25 7.63
CA GLU A 26 10.66 -1.26 7.05
C GLU A 26 10.90 -2.59 6.32
N THR A 27 11.51 -2.54 5.13
CA THR A 27 12.06 -3.72 4.46
C THR A 27 13.57 -3.69 4.52
N ARG A 28 14.20 -4.86 4.71
CA ARG A 28 15.65 -5.04 4.73
C ARG A 28 16.04 -6.16 3.79
N GLY A 29 16.62 -5.80 2.65
CA GLY A 29 17.12 -6.74 1.65
C GLY A 29 16.05 -7.70 1.11
N VAL A 30 14.81 -7.22 0.96
CA VAL A 30 13.68 -8.09 0.59
C VAL A 30 13.79 -8.53 -0.87
N THR A 31 13.80 -9.85 -1.06
CA THR A 31 13.72 -10.50 -2.37
C THR A 31 12.51 -11.42 -2.38
N ILE A 32 11.60 -11.25 -3.36
CA ILE A 32 10.38 -12.06 -3.49
C ILE A 32 10.43 -12.79 -4.83
N ARG A 33 10.17 -14.11 -4.80
CA ARG A 33 10.13 -14.97 -5.99
C ARG A 33 8.79 -15.67 -6.12
N TYR A 34 8.43 -15.97 -7.35
CA TYR A 34 7.37 -16.89 -7.71
C TYR A 34 8.02 -18.05 -8.49
N GLY A 35 8.17 -19.19 -7.83
CA GLY A 35 9.07 -20.25 -8.27
C GLY A 35 10.50 -19.70 -8.40
N ASP A 36 11.15 -19.90 -9.54
CA ASP A 36 12.53 -19.44 -9.79
C ASP A 36 12.63 -17.96 -10.23
N LYS A 37 11.49 -17.30 -10.50
CA LYS A 37 11.49 -15.94 -11.06
C LYS A 37 11.42 -14.88 -9.94
N PRO A 38 12.47 -14.06 -9.75
CA PRO A 38 12.43 -12.97 -8.81
C PRO A 38 11.57 -11.81 -9.35
N ALA A 39 10.50 -11.48 -8.60
CA ALA A 39 9.64 -10.33 -8.85
C ALA A 39 10.15 -9.06 -8.15
N ILE A 40 10.77 -9.22 -6.98
CA ILE A 40 11.43 -8.16 -6.18
C ILE A 40 12.83 -8.64 -5.82
N ARG A 41 13.81 -7.72 -5.84
CA ARG A 41 15.23 -8.03 -5.67
C ARG A 41 15.89 -7.02 -4.74
N ASP A 42 16.28 -7.46 -3.56
CA ASP A 42 17.09 -6.71 -2.58
C ASP A 42 16.52 -5.30 -2.29
N VAL A 43 15.22 -5.22 -1.98
CA VAL A 43 14.55 -3.94 -1.70
C VAL A 43 14.62 -3.63 -0.22
N SER A 44 15.24 -2.47 0.09
CA SER A 44 15.27 -1.88 1.42
C SER A 44 14.54 -0.52 1.39
N LEU A 45 13.45 -0.40 2.16
CA LEU A 45 12.56 0.74 2.16
C LEU A 45 12.10 1.05 3.58
N ARG A 46 12.03 2.33 3.94
CA ARG A 46 11.58 2.78 5.27
C ARG A 46 10.35 3.67 5.12
N ILE A 47 9.21 3.24 5.62
CA ILE A 47 7.92 3.94 5.53
C ILE A 47 7.65 4.61 6.88
N PRO A 48 7.63 5.96 6.93
CA PRO A 48 7.31 6.71 8.14
C PRO A 48 5.82 6.60 8.49
N GLU A 49 5.52 6.86 9.76
CA GLU A 49 4.14 6.89 10.27
C GLU A 49 3.39 8.14 9.79
N ARG A 50 2.09 8.02 9.52
CA ARG A 50 1.18 9.12 9.14
C ARG A 50 1.64 9.93 7.92
N MET A 51 2.17 9.22 6.95
CA MET A 51 2.54 9.76 5.65
C MET A 51 1.92 8.91 4.55
N ILE A 52 1.78 9.50 3.37
CA ILE A 52 1.43 8.78 2.14
C ILE A 52 2.73 8.46 1.40
N THR A 53 3.05 7.18 1.27
CA THR A 53 4.15 6.70 0.44
C THR A 53 3.61 6.11 -0.84
N ALA A 54 3.94 6.71 -1.99
CA ALA A 54 3.61 6.15 -3.29
C ALA A 54 4.71 5.18 -3.76
N ILE A 55 4.31 4.05 -4.33
CA ILE A 55 5.20 3.14 -5.05
C ILE A 55 4.83 3.23 -6.53
N ILE A 56 5.73 3.78 -7.34
CA ILE A 56 5.55 3.98 -8.78
C ILE A 56 6.51 3.10 -9.59
N GLY A 57 6.25 2.96 -10.88
CA GLY A 57 7.09 2.22 -11.82
C GLY A 57 6.30 1.57 -12.94
N PRO A 58 6.97 1.04 -13.97
CA PRO A 58 6.31 0.43 -15.12
C PRO A 58 5.47 -0.79 -14.73
N SER A 59 4.54 -1.17 -15.62
CA SER A 59 3.72 -2.38 -15.41
C SER A 59 4.61 -3.61 -15.30
N GLY A 60 4.28 -4.51 -14.36
CA GLY A 60 5.05 -5.74 -14.14
C GLY A 60 6.37 -5.58 -13.37
N CYS A 61 6.76 -4.38 -12.92
CA CYS A 61 8.01 -4.20 -12.17
C CYS A 61 7.98 -4.69 -10.71
N GLY A 62 6.85 -5.23 -10.22
CA GLY A 62 6.74 -5.85 -8.90
C GLY A 62 6.03 -5.00 -7.82
N LYS A 63 5.46 -3.82 -8.13
CA LYS A 63 4.80 -2.93 -7.16
C LYS A 63 3.76 -3.63 -6.28
N SER A 64 2.77 -4.27 -6.92
CA SER A 64 1.71 -4.99 -6.19
C SER A 64 2.26 -6.21 -5.43
N THR A 65 3.33 -6.85 -5.93
CA THR A 65 4.01 -7.93 -5.22
C THR A 65 4.63 -7.42 -3.92
N LEU A 66 5.34 -6.28 -3.96
CA LEU A 66 5.91 -5.67 -2.77
C LEU A 66 4.82 -5.21 -1.80
N LEU A 67 3.77 -4.54 -2.31
CA LEU A 67 2.65 -4.06 -1.50
C LEU A 67 1.97 -5.20 -0.74
N ARG A 68 1.65 -6.31 -1.42
CA ARG A 68 0.99 -7.49 -0.83
C ARG A 68 1.88 -8.26 0.15
N GLN A 69 3.19 -8.07 0.09
CA GLN A 69 4.10 -8.66 1.05
C GLN A 69 4.00 -8.00 2.42
N PHE A 70 3.66 -6.71 2.49
CA PHE A 70 3.57 -5.95 3.74
C PHE A 70 2.48 -6.46 4.69
N ASN A 71 1.43 -7.10 4.17
CA ASN A 71 0.38 -7.71 4.99
C ASN A 71 0.26 -9.23 4.81
N ARG A 72 1.30 -9.87 4.29
CA ARG A 72 1.37 -11.33 4.12
C ARG A 72 0.30 -11.89 3.18
N MET A 73 -0.21 -11.08 2.21
CA MET A 73 -1.17 -11.57 1.22
C MET A 73 -0.52 -12.49 0.18
N ASN A 74 0.81 -12.42 0.00
CA ASN A 74 1.51 -13.35 -0.88
C ASN A 74 1.61 -14.77 -0.30
N ASP A 75 1.35 -14.97 1.00
CA ASP A 75 1.27 -16.30 1.63
C ASP A 75 0.19 -17.18 0.99
N PHE A 76 -0.80 -16.58 0.31
CA PHE A 76 -1.84 -17.32 -0.42
C PHE A 76 -1.46 -17.67 -1.87
N ILE A 77 -0.29 -17.26 -2.33
CA ILE A 77 0.18 -17.54 -3.69
C ILE A 77 1.10 -18.76 -3.63
N PRO A 78 0.75 -19.86 -4.31
CA PRO A 78 1.63 -21.02 -4.40
C PRO A 78 3.01 -20.61 -4.91
N ASP A 79 4.05 -21.24 -4.38
CA ASP A 79 5.46 -21.04 -4.76
C ASP A 79 6.00 -19.62 -4.55
N ALA A 80 5.28 -18.77 -3.81
CA ALA A 80 5.80 -17.47 -3.39
C ALA A 80 6.80 -17.68 -2.23
N THR A 81 8.01 -17.17 -2.41
CA THR A 81 9.06 -17.21 -1.39
C THR A 81 9.62 -15.82 -1.15
N MET A 82 10.12 -15.57 0.05
CA MET A 82 10.74 -14.31 0.42
C MET A 82 12.05 -14.55 1.19
N ASP A 83 13.09 -13.81 0.81
CA ASP A 83 14.30 -13.61 1.60
C ASP A 83 14.32 -12.18 2.14
N GLY A 84 15.11 -11.92 3.17
CA GLY A 84 15.18 -10.62 3.84
C GLY A 84 14.18 -10.50 4.99
N LYS A 85 13.88 -9.27 5.41
CA LYS A 85 12.97 -9.00 6.54
C LYS A 85 12.00 -7.88 6.24
N ILE A 86 10.78 -8.00 6.76
CA ILE A 86 9.79 -6.92 6.79
C ILE A 86 9.43 -6.66 8.24
N LEU A 87 9.78 -5.47 8.70
CA LEU A 87 9.60 -5.07 10.09
C LEU A 87 8.41 -4.11 10.22
N TYR A 88 7.48 -4.43 11.09
CA TYR A 88 6.42 -3.53 11.53
C TYR A 88 6.72 -3.12 12.97
N ARG A 89 6.92 -1.83 13.22
CA ARG A 89 7.36 -1.29 14.52
C ARG A 89 8.57 -2.05 15.10
N GLY A 90 9.50 -2.48 14.22
CA GLY A 90 10.70 -3.23 14.61
C GLY A 90 10.51 -4.74 14.79
N VAL A 91 9.27 -5.26 14.71
CA VAL A 91 8.97 -6.70 14.79
C VAL A 91 8.91 -7.29 13.39
N ASP A 92 9.63 -8.38 13.16
CA ASP A 92 9.61 -9.08 11.87
C ASP A 92 8.23 -9.73 11.64
N LEU A 93 7.55 -9.33 10.58
CA LEU A 93 6.21 -9.82 10.23
C LEU A 93 6.19 -11.32 9.86
N TYR A 94 7.36 -11.90 9.57
CA TYR A 94 7.52 -13.31 9.19
C TYR A 94 8.13 -14.16 10.30
N ASP A 95 8.27 -13.61 11.51
CA ASP A 95 8.67 -14.39 12.67
C ASP A 95 7.59 -15.45 12.99
N ARG A 96 8.04 -16.58 13.56
CA ARG A 96 7.18 -17.74 13.85
C ARG A 96 6.04 -17.43 14.83
N ASP A 97 6.27 -16.50 15.73
CA ASP A 97 5.32 -16.11 16.78
C ASP A 97 4.34 -15.02 16.30
N VAL A 98 4.44 -14.54 15.05
CA VAL A 98 3.57 -13.50 14.49
C VAL A 98 2.37 -14.13 13.79
N ASP A 99 1.17 -13.88 14.32
CA ASP A 99 -0.09 -14.31 13.69
C ASP A 99 -0.40 -13.51 12.42
N PRO A 100 -0.50 -14.16 11.24
CA PRO A 100 -0.85 -13.47 9.99
C PRO A 100 -2.23 -12.79 10.02
N VAL A 101 -3.16 -13.27 10.84
CA VAL A 101 -4.50 -12.67 10.97
C VAL A 101 -4.38 -11.31 11.66
N GLU A 102 -3.58 -11.24 12.72
CA GLU A 102 -3.31 -9.97 13.42
C GLU A 102 -2.56 -8.98 12.53
N VAL A 103 -1.60 -9.45 11.71
CA VAL A 103 -0.92 -8.60 10.71
C VAL A 103 -1.94 -7.98 9.76
N ARG A 104 -2.86 -8.76 9.20
CA ARG A 104 -3.88 -8.26 8.24
C ARG A 104 -4.93 -7.38 8.89
N ARG A 105 -5.13 -7.49 10.20
CA ARG A 105 -5.99 -6.59 10.96
C ARG A 105 -5.35 -5.22 11.13
N ARG A 106 -4.04 -5.16 11.41
CA ARG A 106 -3.28 -3.91 11.59
C ARG A 106 -2.87 -3.26 10.27
N ILE A 107 -2.68 -4.04 9.23
CA ILE A 107 -2.25 -3.60 7.91
C ILE A 107 -3.36 -3.98 6.91
N GLY A 108 -4.35 -3.08 6.80
CA GLY A 108 -5.49 -3.24 5.90
C GLY A 108 -5.11 -3.09 4.43
N MET A 109 -5.94 -3.64 3.53
CA MET A 109 -5.69 -3.57 2.08
C MET A 109 -6.95 -3.24 1.30
N VAL A 110 -6.78 -2.35 0.32
CA VAL A 110 -7.76 -2.01 -0.71
C VAL A 110 -7.20 -2.44 -2.06
N PHE A 111 -7.96 -3.24 -2.79
CA PHE A 111 -7.53 -3.81 -4.07
C PHE A 111 -7.88 -2.89 -5.25
N GLN A 112 -7.20 -3.10 -6.37
CA GLN A 112 -7.38 -2.36 -7.62
C GLN A 112 -8.83 -2.43 -8.13
N LYS A 113 -9.42 -3.64 -8.15
CA LYS A 113 -10.83 -3.81 -8.49
C LYS A 113 -11.65 -3.81 -7.21
N PRO A 114 -12.71 -2.98 -7.13
CA PRO A 114 -13.65 -3.07 -6.03
C PRO A 114 -14.14 -4.50 -5.86
N ASN A 115 -14.13 -5.00 -4.64
CA ASN A 115 -14.52 -6.37 -4.32
C ASN A 115 -15.51 -6.43 -3.14
N PRO A 116 -16.64 -5.71 -3.21
CA PRO A 116 -17.63 -5.82 -2.17
C PRO A 116 -18.15 -7.26 -2.09
N PHE A 117 -18.44 -7.73 -0.86
CA PHE A 117 -19.11 -9.00 -0.68
C PHE A 117 -20.52 -8.93 -1.26
N PRO A 118 -21.11 -10.05 -1.77
CA PRO A 118 -22.49 -10.13 -2.21
C PRO A 118 -23.45 -10.09 -1.00
N LYS A 119 -23.38 -9.03 -0.25
CA LYS A 119 -24.09 -8.72 0.98
C LYS A 119 -24.58 -7.27 0.93
N THR A 120 -25.32 -6.84 1.94
CA THR A 120 -25.73 -5.44 2.08
C THR A 120 -24.55 -4.52 2.32
N ILE A 121 -24.75 -3.21 2.10
CA ILE A 121 -23.76 -2.16 2.39
C ILE A 121 -23.33 -2.27 3.85
N PHE A 122 -24.29 -2.30 4.79
CA PHE A 122 -24.03 -2.47 6.21
C PHE A 122 -23.18 -3.71 6.51
N LYS A 123 -23.60 -4.88 5.99
CA LYS A 123 -22.90 -6.14 6.23
C LYS A 123 -21.49 -6.18 5.63
N ASN A 124 -21.20 -5.40 4.59
CA ASN A 124 -19.84 -5.28 4.06
C ASN A 124 -18.91 -4.63 5.09
N VAL A 125 -19.33 -3.53 5.70
CA VAL A 125 -18.52 -2.80 6.69
C VAL A 125 -18.45 -3.57 8.01
N ALA A 126 -19.57 -4.12 8.46
CA ALA A 126 -19.70 -4.83 9.74
C ALA A 126 -18.97 -6.19 9.76
N TRP A 127 -18.69 -6.80 8.62
CA TRP A 127 -18.19 -8.17 8.53
C TRP A 127 -16.88 -8.39 9.32
N GLY A 128 -15.88 -7.56 9.06
CA GLY A 128 -14.58 -7.66 9.73
C GLY A 128 -14.69 -7.53 11.25
N PRO A 129 -15.30 -6.46 11.79
CA PRO A 129 -15.55 -6.30 13.21
C PRO A 129 -16.26 -7.50 13.85
N VAL A 130 -17.34 -7.99 13.23
CA VAL A 130 -18.11 -9.12 13.77
C VAL A 130 -17.29 -10.39 13.91
N ILE A 131 -16.55 -10.79 12.87
CA ILE A 131 -15.72 -12.00 12.94
C ILE A 131 -14.52 -11.88 13.88
N ASN A 132 -14.09 -10.64 14.17
CA ASN A 132 -13.03 -10.35 15.15
C ASN A 132 -13.56 -10.08 16.56
N GLY A 133 -14.84 -10.38 16.82
CA GLY A 133 -15.42 -10.34 18.17
C GLY A 133 -15.68 -8.94 18.71
N PHE A 134 -15.91 -7.95 17.85
CA PHE A 134 -16.26 -6.59 18.27
C PHE A 134 -17.54 -6.59 19.14
N ARG A 135 -17.47 -5.95 20.30
CA ARG A 135 -18.57 -5.92 21.32
C ARG A 135 -19.19 -4.53 21.51
N GLY A 136 -18.76 -3.53 20.74
CA GLY A 136 -19.30 -2.16 20.83
C GLY A 136 -20.57 -1.97 19.99
N ASP A 137 -20.99 -0.70 19.86
CA ASP A 137 -22.10 -0.34 18.96
C ASP A 137 -21.67 -0.49 17.50
N LEU A 138 -22.21 -1.52 16.87
CA LEU A 138 -21.91 -1.87 15.47
C LEU A 138 -22.50 -0.84 14.50
N ASN A 139 -23.65 -0.23 14.83
CA ASN A 139 -24.25 0.81 13.99
C ASN A 139 -23.38 2.05 13.96
N ALA A 140 -22.95 2.52 15.13
CA ALA A 140 -22.05 3.67 15.25
C ALA A 140 -20.71 3.41 14.56
N LEU A 141 -20.17 2.17 14.63
CA LEU A 141 -18.93 1.81 13.95
C LEU A 141 -19.09 1.84 12.42
N VAL A 142 -20.18 1.29 11.90
CA VAL A 142 -20.47 1.28 10.45
C VAL A 142 -20.67 2.70 9.94
N GLU A 143 -21.50 3.50 10.62
CA GLU A 143 -21.69 4.93 10.30
C GLU A 143 -20.37 5.70 10.27
N SER A 144 -19.58 5.62 11.34
CA SER A 144 -18.27 6.27 11.43
C SER A 144 -17.32 5.83 10.31
N SER A 145 -17.32 4.54 9.94
CA SER A 145 -16.47 4.01 8.87
C SER A 145 -16.90 4.50 7.50
N LEU A 146 -18.22 4.62 7.24
CA LEU A 146 -18.78 5.17 6.01
C LEU A 146 -18.52 6.68 5.91
N HIS A 147 -18.59 7.42 7.02
CA HIS A 147 -18.18 8.84 7.07
C HIS A 147 -16.71 8.99 6.70
N LYS A 148 -15.82 8.22 7.33
CA LYS A 148 -14.38 8.25 7.03
C LYS A 148 -14.05 7.91 5.58
N ALA A 149 -14.90 7.13 4.91
CA ALA A 149 -14.76 6.79 3.50
C ALA A 149 -15.50 7.76 2.56
N ALA A 150 -16.01 8.89 3.06
CA ALA A 150 -16.79 9.89 2.33
C ALA A 150 -17.96 9.24 1.53
N LEU A 151 -18.64 8.26 2.12
CA LEU A 151 -19.70 7.50 1.47
C LEU A 151 -21.05 7.60 2.20
N TRP A 152 -21.06 8.02 3.48
CA TRP A 152 -22.25 8.02 4.32
C TRP A 152 -23.46 8.71 3.70
N ASP A 153 -23.31 9.95 3.25
CA ASP A 153 -24.41 10.74 2.71
C ASP A 153 -25.05 10.15 1.45
N GLU A 154 -24.32 9.32 0.74
CA GLU A 154 -24.80 8.65 -0.48
C GLU A 154 -25.54 7.33 -0.18
N VAL A 155 -25.35 6.75 1.02
CA VAL A 155 -25.86 5.39 1.32
C VAL A 155 -26.64 5.26 2.63
N LYS A 156 -26.73 6.29 3.46
CA LYS A 156 -27.36 6.25 4.79
C LYS A 156 -28.81 5.72 4.77
N ASP A 157 -29.58 6.04 3.72
CA ASP A 157 -30.99 5.65 3.60
C ASP A 157 -31.17 4.26 2.95
N ARG A 158 -30.07 3.60 2.53
CA ARG A 158 -30.10 2.32 1.81
C ARG A 158 -29.04 1.31 2.29
N LEU A 159 -28.68 1.37 3.56
CA LEU A 159 -27.63 0.50 4.17
C LEU A 159 -27.95 -1.00 4.05
N HIS A 160 -29.21 -1.36 3.91
CA HIS A 160 -29.68 -2.75 3.78
C HIS A 160 -29.81 -3.23 2.33
N GLU A 161 -29.57 -2.37 1.36
CA GLU A 161 -29.51 -2.75 -0.05
C GLU A 161 -28.21 -3.49 -0.39
N SER A 162 -28.22 -4.17 -1.54
CA SER A 162 -27.04 -4.89 -2.05
C SER A 162 -25.88 -3.93 -2.33
N ALA A 163 -24.70 -4.24 -1.83
CA ALA A 163 -23.49 -3.49 -2.14
C ALA A 163 -23.11 -3.54 -3.64
N LEU A 164 -23.59 -4.55 -4.36
CA LEU A 164 -23.33 -4.69 -5.81
C LEU A 164 -24.15 -3.72 -6.66
N SER A 165 -25.19 -3.06 -6.09
CA SER A 165 -25.96 -2.02 -6.79
C SER A 165 -25.26 -0.65 -6.81
N LEU A 166 -24.17 -0.50 -6.07
CA LEU A 166 -23.37 0.73 -6.01
C LEU A 166 -22.58 0.95 -7.30
N SER A 167 -22.31 2.22 -7.65
CA SER A 167 -21.37 2.57 -8.72
C SER A 167 -19.94 2.10 -8.38
N GLY A 168 -19.07 1.99 -9.38
CA GLY A 168 -17.68 1.56 -9.18
C GLY A 168 -16.93 2.39 -8.12
N GLY A 169 -17.06 3.72 -8.16
CA GLY A 169 -16.46 4.61 -7.17
C GLY A 169 -17.07 4.46 -5.77
N GLN A 170 -18.38 4.23 -5.68
CA GLN A 170 -19.04 3.93 -4.40
C GLN A 170 -18.59 2.57 -3.84
N GLN A 171 -18.49 1.54 -4.69
CA GLN A 171 -17.98 0.23 -4.29
C GLN A 171 -16.54 0.31 -3.77
N GLN A 172 -15.68 1.12 -4.41
CA GLN A 172 -14.31 1.32 -3.95
C GLN A 172 -14.27 1.99 -2.58
N ARG A 173 -15.05 3.06 -2.38
CA ARG A 173 -15.16 3.72 -1.07
C ARG A 173 -15.78 2.80 -0.01
N LEU A 174 -16.71 1.91 -0.39
CA LEU A 174 -17.22 0.88 0.51
C LEU A 174 -16.11 -0.11 0.92
N CYS A 175 -15.23 -0.52 0.00
CA CYS A 175 -14.08 -1.37 0.32
C CYS A 175 -13.09 -0.65 1.25
N ILE A 176 -12.93 0.66 1.10
CA ILE A 176 -12.14 1.49 2.04
C ILE A 176 -12.83 1.51 3.41
N ALA A 177 -14.14 1.80 3.48
CA ALA A 177 -14.90 1.79 4.73
C ALA A 177 -14.78 0.44 5.46
N ARG A 178 -14.87 -0.67 4.72
CA ARG A 178 -14.68 -2.03 5.23
C ARG A 178 -13.30 -2.23 5.85
N ALA A 179 -12.25 -1.73 5.22
CA ALA A 179 -10.89 -1.80 5.76
C ALA A 179 -10.74 -0.93 7.01
N LEU A 180 -11.27 0.30 6.99
CA LEU A 180 -11.21 1.25 8.11
C LEU A 180 -12.01 0.79 9.34
N ALA A 181 -13.04 -0.03 9.17
CA ALA A 181 -13.83 -0.58 10.27
C ALA A 181 -13.02 -1.47 11.22
N LEU A 182 -11.91 -2.03 10.75
CA LEU A 182 -10.94 -2.78 11.56
C LEU A 182 -9.94 -1.88 12.30
N GLN A 183 -9.99 -0.56 12.08
CA GLN A 183 -9.09 0.43 12.65
C GLN A 183 -7.59 0.07 12.44
N PRO A 184 -7.17 -0.16 11.20
CA PRO A 184 -5.77 -0.51 10.91
C PRO A 184 -4.84 0.65 11.26
N GLU A 185 -3.54 0.39 11.39
CA GLU A 185 -2.52 1.43 11.51
C GLU A 185 -1.95 1.82 10.14
N ILE A 186 -1.94 0.86 9.22
CA ILE A 186 -1.48 1.06 7.84
C ILE A 186 -2.59 0.65 6.87
N LEU A 187 -2.81 1.48 5.85
CA LEU A 187 -3.72 1.19 4.75
C LEU A 187 -2.93 1.05 3.45
N LEU A 188 -2.91 -0.16 2.92
CA LEU A 188 -2.32 -0.46 1.62
C LEU A 188 -3.36 -0.28 0.53
N MET A 189 -3.01 0.41 -0.55
CA MET A 189 -3.90 0.67 -1.69
C MET A 189 -3.22 0.26 -2.99
N ASP A 190 -3.74 -0.78 -3.65
CA ASP A 190 -3.23 -1.27 -4.93
C ASP A 190 -4.03 -0.63 -6.06
N GLU A 191 -3.50 0.43 -6.68
CA GLU A 191 -4.12 1.18 -7.79
C GLU A 191 -5.62 1.55 -7.56
N PRO A 192 -5.99 2.16 -6.43
CA PRO A 192 -7.38 2.25 -5.97
C PRO A 192 -8.32 3.07 -6.88
N ALA A 193 -7.77 3.84 -7.81
CA ALA A 193 -8.54 4.72 -8.70
C ALA A 193 -8.40 4.36 -10.20
N SER A 194 -7.65 3.30 -10.55
CA SER A 194 -7.28 3.00 -11.95
C SER A 194 -8.46 2.67 -12.88
N ALA A 195 -9.58 2.21 -12.32
CA ALA A 195 -10.79 1.85 -13.06
C ALA A 195 -11.96 2.82 -12.84
N LEU A 196 -11.68 4.00 -12.25
CA LEU A 196 -12.70 4.97 -11.88
C LEU A 196 -12.73 6.16 -12.85
N ASP A 197 -13.88 6.82 -12.92
CA ASP A 197 -14.03 8.10 -13.60
C ASP A 197 -13.25 9.22 -12.88
N PRO A 198 -12.98 10.36 -13.56
CA PRO A 198 -12.18 11.44 -12.97
C PRO A 198 -12.75 12.02 -11.68
N ILE A 199 -14.08 12.09 -11.53
CA ILE A 199 -14.74 12.64 -10.34
C ILE A 199 -14.53 11.67 -9.17
N SER A 200 -14.75 10.37 -9.39
CA SER A 200 -14.52 9.33 -8.38
C SER A 200 -13.03 9.24 -8.00
N THR A 201 -12.13 9.44 -8.96
CA THR A 201 -10.68 9.50 -8.71
C THR A 201 -10.32 10.65 -7.79
N ALA A 202 -10.81 11.88 -8.07
CA ALA A 202 -10.57 13.05 -7.23
C ALA A 202 -11.07 12.82 -5.79
N ARG A 203 -12.24 12.22 -5.63
CA ARG A 203 -12.78 11.87 -4.29
C ARG A 203 -11.90 10.88 -3.53
N ILE A 204 -11.27 9.92 -4.20
CA ILE A 204 -10.31 8.99 -3.55
C ILE A 204 -9.03 9.73 -3.17
N GLU A 205 -8.58 10.69 -3.99
CA GLU A 205 -7.39 11.50 -3.69
C GLU A 205 -7.64 12.39 -2.46
N ASP A 206 -8.76 13.10 -2.40
CA ASP A 206 -9.16 13.92 -1.25
C ASP A 206 -9.27 13.06 0.02
N LEU A 207 -9.88 11.88 -0.11
CA LEU A 207 -10.00 10.92 0.97
C LEU A 207 -8.62 10.48 1.51
N CYS A 208 -7.62 10.28 0.66
CA CYS A 208 -6.27 9.93 1.12
C CYS A 208 -5.65 11.05 1.97
N PHE A 209 -5.88 12.33 1.63
CA PHE A 209 -5.41 13.45 2.44
C PHE A 209 -6.06 13.50 3.82
N GLU A 210 -7.36 13.24 3.90
CA GLU A 210 -8.06 13.20 5.20
C GLU A 210 -7.61 12.01 6.06
N LEU A 211 -7.42 10.86 5.42
CA LEU A 211 -7.04 9.63 6.12
C LEU A 211 -5.61 9.67 6.66
N LYS A 212 -4.65 10.37 6.01
CA LYS A 212 -3.25 10.40 6.46
C LYS A 212 -3.08 11.02 7.85
N GLU A 213 -4.01 11.86 8.29
CA GLU A 213 -3.99 12.43 9.65
C GLU A 213 -4.04 11.35 10.75
N ARG A 214 -4.56 10.17 10.41
CA ARG A 214 -4.76 9.06 11.37
C ARG A 214 -4.10 7.76 10.97
N TYR A 215 -3.88 7.55 9.68
CA TYR A 215 -3.39 6.30 9.11
C TYR A 215 -2.10 6.54 8.31
N THR A 216 -1.23 5.55 8.30
CA THR A 216 -0.15 5.50 7.33
C THR A 216 -0.68 4.89 6.04
N ILE A 217 -0.43 5.52 4.90
CA ILE A 217 -0.93 5.04 3.61
C ILE A 217 0.25 4.63 2.71
N VAL A 218 0.16 3.43 2.14
CA VAL A 218 1.07 3.01 1.08
C VAL A 218 0.24 2.74 -0.17
N ILE A 219 0.47 3.54 -1.21
CA ILE A 219 -0.32 3.46 -2.44
C ILE A 219 0.56 3.04 -3.61
N VAL A 220 0.12 2.03 -4.35
CA VAL A 220 0.67 1.70 -5.66
C VAL A 220 -0.16 2.43 -6.72
N THR A 221 0.49 3.11 -7.64
CA THR A 221 -0.15 3.72 -8.80
C THR A 221 0.79 3.74 -10.00
N HIS A 222 0.23 3.63 -11.20
CA HIS A 222 0.92 3.90 -12.45
C HIS A 222 0.66 5.33 -12.95
N ASN A 223 -0.24 6.08 -12.30
CA ASN A 223 -0.52 7.46 -12.61
C ASN A 223 0.44 8.39 -11.86
N MET A 224 1.46 8.90 -12.58
CA MET A 224 2.48 9.78 -12.02
C MET A 224 1.90 11.10 -11.49
N GLN A 225 0.88 11.65 -12.15
CA GLN A 225 0.24 12.89 -11.70
C GLN A 225 -0.49 12.67 -10.38
N GLN A 226 -1.13 11.53 -10.20
CA GLN A 226 -1.74 11.15 -8.92
C GLN A 226 -0.68 11.03 -7.83
N ALA A 227 0.39 10.25 -8.05
CA ALA A 227 1.47 10.12 -7.08
C ALA A 227 2.05 11.49 -6.67
N ALA A 228 2.34 12.36 -7.66
CA ALA A 228 2.89 13.69 -7.43
C ALA A 228 1.96 14.60 -6.60
N ARG A 229 0.63 14.43 -6.72
CA ARG A 229 -0.33 15.23 -5.96
C ARG A 229 -0.52 14.78 -4.54
N ILE A 230 -0.65 13.46 -4.32
CA ILE A 230 -1.15 12.95 -3.03
C ILE A 230 -0.07 12.43 -2.09
N SER A 231 1.12 12.05 -2.57
CA SER A 231 2.11 11.41 -1.72
C SER A 231 3.12 12.40 -1.11
N ASP A 232 3.56 12.08 0.10
CA ASP A 232 4.65 12.78 0.77
C ASP A 232 6.00 12.20 0.32
N LEU A 233 6.06 10.87 0.18
CA LEU A 233 7.24 10.13 -0.26
C LEU A 233 6.92 9.29 -1.49
N THR A 234 7.92 9.11 -2.36
CA THR A 234 7.79 8.27 -3.56
C THR A 234 8.94 7.30 -3.67
N ALA A 235 8.60 6.02 -3.88
CA ALA A 235 9.52 4.93 -4.19
C ALA A 235 9.36 4.56 -5.67
N PHE A 236 10.41 4.71 -6.46
CA PHE A 236 10.42 4.28 -7.85
C PHE A 236 11.01 2.87 -7.95
N LEU A 237 10.17 1.92 -8.38
CA LEU A 237 10.58 0.54 -8.67
C LEU A 237 10.75 0.33 -10.17
N ASP A 238 11.82 -0.36 -10.54
CA ASP A 238 12.04 -0.81 -11.90
C ASP A 238 12.66 -2.20 -11.92
N THR A 239 12.07 -3.11 -12.71
CA THR A 239 12.53 -4.50 -12.89
C THR A 239 12.82 -5.21 -11.56
N GLY A 240 11.93 -5.00 -10.58
CA GLY A 240 12.02 -5.59 -9.24
C GLY A 240 13.00 -4.92 -8.27
N LYS A 241 13.64 -3.82 -8.65
CA LYS A 241 14.60 -3.10 -7.80
C LYS A 241 14.06 -1.73 -7.39
N LEU A 242 14.40 -1.30 -6.20
CA LEU A 242 14.21 0.09 -5.76
C LEU A 242 15.31 0.93 -6.41
N VAL A 243 14.92 1.84 -7.32
CA VAL A 243 15.86 2.73 -8.03
C VAL A 243 16.08 4.00 -7.25
N GLU A 244 14.99 4.58 -6.74
CA GLU A 244 15.03 5.83 -5.99
C GLU A 244 13.90 5.88 -4.96
N PHE A 245 14.19 6.47 -3.79
CA PHE A 245 13.21 6.74 -2.75
C PHE A 245 13.51 8.07 -2.08
N GLY A 246 12.52 8.92 -1.96
CA GLY A 246 12.68 10.23 -1.33
C GLY A 246 11.40 11.03 -1.27
N GLU A 247 11.51 12.30 -0.91
CA GLU A 247 10.40 13.23 -0.94
C GLU A 247 9.81 13.32 -2.35
N THR A 248 8.50 13.28 -2.45
CA THR A 248 7.80 13.23 -3.74
C THR A 248 8.19 14.39 -4.65
N ASN A 249 8.22 15.61 -4.11
CA ASN A 249 8.63 16.78 -4.90
C ASN A 249 10.05 16.63 -5.49
N GLN A 250 11.00 16.10 -4.71
CA GLN A 250 12.36 15.86 -5.18
C GLN A 250 12.40 14.80 -6.29
N VAL A 251 11.75 13.64 -6.07
CA VAL A 251 11.73 12.53 -7.05
C VAL A 251 11.14 12.97 -8.39
N PHE A 252 10.13 13.84 -8.38
CA PHE A 252 9.47 14.31 -9.62
C PHE A 252 10.14 15.51 -10.28
N THR A 253 10.81 16.39 -9.52
CA THR A 253 11.38 17.63 -10.06
C THR A 253 12.90 17.62 -10.22
N ARG A 254 13.60 16.85 -9.36
CA ARG A 254 15.06 16.76 -9.32
C ARG A 254 15.50 15.33 -9.00
N PRO A 255 15.12 14.33 -9.80
CA PRO A 255 15.50 12.94 -9.57
C PRO A 255 17.02 12.78 -9.55
N GLN A 256 17.51 11.92 -8.67
CA GLN A 256 18.95 11.66 -8.53
C GLN A 256 19.43 10.61 -9.53
N HIS A 257 18.52 9.76 -10.01
CA HIS A 257 18.83 8.68 -10.94
C HIS A 257 18.29 9.00 -12.34
N LYS A 258 19.13 8.85 -13.35
CA LYS A 258 18.73 9.05 -14.76
C LYS A 258 17.51 8.21 -15.14
N ARG A 259 17.41 7.01 -14.62
CA ARG A 259 16.27 6.11 -14.88
C ARG A 259 14.96 6.63 -14.30
N THR A 260 15.01 7.29 -13.15
CA THR A 260 13.86 8.00 -12.57
C THR A 260 13.47 9.19 -13.45
N GLU A 261 14.46 9.99 -13.87
CA GLU A 261 14.24 11.14 -14.76
C GLU A 261 13.54 10.73 -16.05
N ASP A 262 14.02 9.65 -16.69
CA ASP A 262 13.43 9.13 -17.93
C ASP A 262 12.00 8.65 -17.72
N TYR A 263 11.72 8.01 -16.56
CA TYR A 263 10.38 7.54 -16.22
C TYR A 263 9.41 8.69 -15.95
N VAL A 264 9.75 9.64 -15.08
CA VAL A 264 8.86 10.75 -14.70
C VAL A 264 8.64 11.76 -15.83
N SER A 265 9.60 11.86 -16.78
CA SER A 265 9.47 12.71 -17.97
C SER A 265 8.74 12.04 -19.15
N GLY A 266 8.30 10.77 -18.99
CA GLY A 266 7.63 10.02 -20.06
C GLY A 266 8.57 9.54 -21.18
N ARG A 267 9.88 9.60 -21.00
CA ARG A 267 10.90 9.13 -21.98
C ARG A 267 11.29 7.67 -21.78
N PHE A 268 10.49 6.95 -21.02
CA PHE A 268 10.73 5.56 -20.66
C PHE A 268 10.17 4.64 -21.75
N GLY A 269 11.03 3.97 -22.50
CA GLY A 269 10.68 3.03 -23.57
C GLY A 269 11.86 2.19 -23.95
#